data_9683329c0a0537a1ea5d70c0ee313ad7
#
_entry.id   9683329c0a0537a1ea5d70c0ee313ad7
#
_cell.length_a   1.000
_cell.length_b   1.000
_cell.length_c   1.000
_cell.angle_alpha   90.00
_cell.angle_beta   90.00
_cell.angle_gamma   90.00
#
_symmetry.space_group_name_H-M   'P 1'
#
loop_
_entity.id
_entity.type
_entity.pdbx_description
1 polymer ?
#
loop_
_entity_poly.entity_id
_entity_poly.type
_entity_poly.pdbx_seq_one_letter_code
_entity_poly.pdbx_strand_id
1 'polypeptide(L)'
;LEELNVGKNYFPTEFQVSQEHKVSWVLKDKISLPGGRIFINGSMVATIEDALFSYHLFGEDAKKISNRDRSIVDHTLLRGFIMDKITGVGDDIPVSWYQKCLEEISSENGNRHLFERDISPYRLTENLCKAFFKVFGSKAVVSQGNAHKDQLAARLGFRPVYIPSYDWRWVLSNGDLLTVQALLKERPLSALTEKADLFEYQKDVLVRAIELVEKHYHAPVEPLVVVKSLDEAMAEGVRGTYNRQEDTIYIVERVLDDLETAVEVILHETVHKRSGADDLSPGFQKAQDKLAAGLLLELSGDRP
;
A
#
# COMPACT_ATOMS: atom_id res chain seq x y z
N LEU A 1 27.25 35.19 25.84
CA LEU A 1 26.94 36.22 24.81
C LEU A 1 27.31 35.74 23.40
N GLU A 2 28.43 34.99 23.25
CA GLU A 2 28.77 34.34 21.98
C GLU A 2 27.76 33.23 21.61
N GLU A 3 27.26 32.44 22.54
CA GLU A 3 26.25 31.41 22.31
C GLU A 3 24.90 32.01 21.85
N LEU A 4 24.54 33.20 22.28
CA LEU A 4 23.33 33.91 21.84
C LEU A 4 23.45 34.46 20.41
N ASN A 5 24.65 34.79 19.94
CA ASN A 5 24.88 35.19 18.57
C ASN A 5 24.93 33.98 17.60
N VAL A 6 25.34 32.83 18.08
CA VAL A 6 25.29 31.58 17.37
C VAL A 6 23.86 31.28 16.90
N GLY A 7 22.85 31.51 17.76
CA GLY A 7 21.44 31.28 17.40
C GLY A 7 20.91 32.13 16.25
N LYS A 8 21.37 33.37 16.08
CA LYS A 8 20.93 34.26 14.98
C LYS A 8 21.53 33.93 13.62
N ASN A 9 22.71 33.31 13.60
CA ASN A 9 23.40 32.93 12.36
C ASN A 9 23.10 31.50 11.89
N TYR A 10 22.32 30.73 12.65
CA TYR A 10 22.09 29.31 12.40
C TYR A 10 20.74 28.96 11.76
N PHE A 11 19.88 29.94 11.55
CA PHE A 11 18.64 29.72 10.82
C PHE A 11 18.78 30.28 9.39
N PRO A 12 19.19 29.45 8.42
CA PRO A 12 19.13 29.85 7.02
C PRO A 12 17.69 30.25 6.71
N THR A 13 17.49 31.37 6.04
CA THR A 13 16.17 31.88 5.65
C THR A 13 15.33 30.86 4.85
N GLU A 14 15.97 29.95 4.19
CA GLU A 14 15.36 28.85 3.43
C GLU A 14 14.61 27.80 4.30
N PHE A 15 14.79 27.82 5.61
CA PHE A 15 14.09 26.94 6.58
C PHE A 15 13.20 27.69 7.58
N GLN A 16 13.01 28.99 7.35
CA GLN A 16 12.07 29.74 8.17
C GLN A 16 10.66 29.49 7.66
N VAL A 17 9.89 28.77 8.46
CA VAL A 17 8.44 28.76 8.33
C VAL A 17 7.92 30.14 8.74
N SER A 18 6.88 30.62 8.08
CA SER A 18 6.29 31.91 8.36
C SER A 18 6.08 32.11 9.86
N GLN A 19 6.27 33.31 10.37
CA GLN A 19 6.08 33.64 11.80
C GLN A 19 4.71 33.23 12.34
N GLU A 20 3.72 33.07 11.45
CA GLU A 20 2.37 32.59 11.80
C GLU A 20 2.37 31.18 12.36
N HIS A 21 3.27 30.31 11.89
CA HIS A 21 3.30 28.89 12.28
C HIS A 21 4.20 28.63 13.51
N LYS A 22 4.97 29.63 13.95
CA LYS A 22 5.72 29.61 15.21
C LYS A 22 6.71 28.45 15.39
N VAL A 23 7.20 27.90 14.30
CA VAL A 23 8.24 26.85 14.27
C VAL A 23 9.25 27.12 13.16
N SER A 24 10.52 26.92 13.44
CA SER A 24 11.57 26.78 12.43
C SER A 24 12.46 25.59 12.77
N TRP A 25 13.11 25.02 11.76
CA TRP A 25 14.02 23.88 11.93
C TRP A 25 15.27 24.04 11.06
N VAL A 26 16.32 23.36 11.44
CA VAL A 26 17.60 23.31 10.72
C VAL A 26 18.12 21.89 10.69
N LEU A 27 18.61 21.44 9.54
CA LEU A 27 19.25 20.13 9.41
C LEU A 27 20.48 20.02 10.30
N LYS A 28 20.55 18.95 11.08
CA LYS A 28 21.64 18.62 12.00
C LYS A 28 23.02 18.65 11.32
N ASP A 29 23.12 18.10 10.11
CA ASP A 29 24.37 18.00 9.36
C ASP A 29 24.91 19.35 8.84
N LYS A 30 24.07 20.36 8.75
CA LYS A 30 24.49 21.72 8.31
C LYS A 30 25.10 22.55 9.44
N ILE A 31 24.95 22.07 10.66
CA ILE A 31 25.41 22.78 11.84
C ILE A 31 26.34 21.80 12.58
N SER A 32 27.51 21.63 12.37
CA SER A 32 28.52 20.78 13.05
C SER A 32 28.28 20.48 14.55
N LEU A 33 27.03 20.27 14.95
CA LEU A 33 26.56 20.09 16.31
C LEU A 33 26.03 18.66 16.51
N PRO A 34 26.43 17.98 17.58
CA PRO A 34 25.89 16.68 17.91
C PRO A 34 24.42 16.79 18.35
N GLY A 35 23.53 15.96 17.80
CA GLY A 35 22.15 15.86 18.19
C GLY A 35 21.24 16.99 17.72
N GLY A 36 19.91 16.74 17.75
CA GLY A 36 18.90 17.76 17.53
C GLY A 36 18.75 18.68 18.75
N ARG A 37 18.73 19.96 18.55
CA ARG A 37 18.55 20.93 19.65
C ARG A 37 17.15 21.53 19.61
N ILE A 38 16.57 21.71 20.78
CA ILE A 38 15.27 22.35 20.94
C ILE A 38 15.49 23.72 21.57
N PHE A 39 14.99 24.72 20.87
CA PHE A 39 14.99 26.11 21.34
C PHE A 39 13.55 26.56 21.59
N ILE A 40 13.32 27.27 22.68
CA ILE A 40 12.05 27.94 22.96
C ILE A 40 12.33 29.43 23.15
N ASN A 41 11.70 30.24 22.27
CA ASN A 41 11.86 31.69 22.27
C ASN A 41 13.35 32.13 22.32
N GLY A 42 14.20 31.46 21.55
CA GLY A 42 15.62 31.77 21.42
C GLY A 42 16.53 31.11 22.46
N SER A 43 16.00 30.45 23.47
CA SER A 43 16.79 29.75 24.47
C SER A 43 16.82 28.24 24.22
N MET A 44 17.99 27.62 24.24
CA MET A 44 18.13 26.18 24.17
C MET A 44 17.57 25.54 25.44
N VAL A 45 16.67 24.59 25.31
CA VAL A 45 16.00 23.92 26.43
C VAL A 45 16.28 22.41 26.51
N ALA A 46 16.65 21.81 25.41
CA ALA A 46 16.98 20.37 25.38
C ALA A 46 17.82 19.99 24.16
N THR A 47 18.39 18.79 24.22
CA THR A 47 19.00 18.08 23.08
C THR A 47 18.30 16.73 22.93
N ILE A 48 17.93 16.37 21.70
CA ILE A 48 17.37 15.08 21.34
C ILE A 48 18.36 14.42 20.38
N GLU A 49 19.07 13.41 20.87
CA GLU A 49 20.17 12.76 20.13
C GLU A 49 19.69 12.13 18.83
N ASP A 50 18.49 11.58 18.83
CA ASP A 50 17.88 10.87 17.71
C ASP A 50 17.07 11.78 16.78
N ALA A 51 17.13 13.10 16.90
CA ALA A 51 16.46 14.01 15.98
C ALA A 51 17.34 14.40 14.79
N LEU A 52 16.78 14.38 13.59
CA LEU A 52 17.41 14.83 12.34
C LEU A 52 17.61 16.34 12.31
N PHE A 53 16.69 17.05 12.97
CA PHE A 53 16.61 18.51 12.91
C PHE A 53 16.73 19.10 14.30
N SER A 54 17.19 20.35 14.37
CA SER A 54 17.00 21.21 15.51
C SER A 54 15.72 22.02 15.31
N TYR A 55 14.95 22.21 16.37
CA TYR A 55 13.66 22.91 16.30
C TYR A 55 13.70 24.19 17.13
N HIS A 56 13.17 25.26 16.57
CA HIS A 56 12.98 26.51 17.29
C HIS A 56 11.49 26.83 17.39
N LEU A 57 10.97 26.78 18.58
CA LEU A 57 9.55 26.96 18.91
C LEU A 57 9.32 28.34 19.46
N PHE A 58 8.25 28.99 19.00
CA PHE A 58 7.93 30.36 19.36
C PHE A 58 6.56 30.52 20.01
N GLY A 59 6.41 31.57 20.79
CA GLY A 59 5.13 31.99 21.35
C GLY A 59 4.83 31.43 22.75
N GLU A 60 3.68 31.80 23.26
CA GLU A 60 3.26 31.45 24.63
C GLU A 60 2.98 29.95 24.78
N ASP A 61 2.42 29.33 23.76
CA ASP A 61 2.13 27.88 23.81
C ASP A 61 3.42 27.04 23.91
N ALA A 62 4.51 27.49 23.28
CA ALA A 62 5.80 26.83 23.40
C ALA A 62 6.36 26.86 24.82
N LYS A 63 5.99 27.86 25.64
CA LYS A 63 6.38 27.93 27.05
C LYS A 63 5.73 26.83 27.91
N LYS A 64 4.59 26.27 27.47
CA LYS A 64 3.89 25.22 28.23
C LYS A 64 4.65 23.89 28.21
N ILE A 65 5.58 23.72 27.26
CA ILE A 65 6.37 22.50 27.08
C ILE A 65 7.61 22.49 27.99
N SER A 66 7.99 23.67 28.51
CA SER A 66 9.15 23.82 29.40
C SER A 66 8.74 24.22 30.78
N ASN A 67 9.51 23.78 31.78
CA ASN A 67 9.37 24.22 33.18
C ASN A 67 10.05 25.58 33.43
N ARG A 68 9.99 26.03 34.68
CA ARG A 68 10.63 27.26 35.11
C ARG A 68 12.16 27.28 34.86
N ASP A 69 12.78 26.09 34.91
CA ASP A 69 14.23 25.92 34.73
C ASP A 69 14.62 25.74 33.26
N ARG A 70 13.67 25.97 32.35
CA ARG A 70 13.84 25.84 30.88
C ARG A 70 14.24 24.45 30.42
N SER A 71 13.92 23.42 31.19
CA SER A 71 14.00 22.03 30.71
C SER A 71 12.67 21.57 30.15
N ILE A 72 12.72 20.63 29.20
CA ILE A 72 11.49 20.03 28.64
C ILE A 72 10.87 19.14 29.71
N VAL A 73 9.59 19.37 30.01
CA VAL A 73 8.86 18.62 31.02
C VAL A 73 8.36 17.28 30.48
N ASP A 74 7.99 17.24 29.19
CA ASP A 74 7.39 16.05 28.57
C ASP A 74 7.73 15.98 27.08
N HIS A 75 8.45 14.93 26.68
CA HIS A 75 8.79 14.66 25.28
C HIS A 75 7.58 14.33 24.41
N THR A 76 6.52 13.78 25.00
CA THR A 76 5.28 13.47 24.28
C THR A 76 4.55 14.75 23.90
N LEU A 77 4.45 15.68 24.84
CA LEU A 77 3.89 17.01 24.59
C LEU A 77 4.70 17.78 23.54
N LEU A 78 6.04 17.68 23.60
CA LEU A 78 6.92 18.29 22.61
C LEU A 78 6.66 17.73 21.19
N ARG A 79 6.59 16.40 21.05
CA ARG A 79 6.26 15.77 19.76
C ARG A 79 4.91 16.20 19.24
N GLY A 80 3.88 16.15 20.08
CA GLY A 80 2.54 16.60 19.75
C GLY A 80 2.51 18.05 19.29
N PHE A 81 3.21 18.94 20.01
CA PHE A 81 3.31 20.35 19.65
C PHE A 81 4.00 20.56 18.29
N ILE A 82 5.13 19.88 18.04
CA ILE A 82 5.84 19.97 16.76
C ILE A 82 4.95 19.42 15.64
N MET A 83 4.27 18.30 15.87
CA MET A 83 3.36 17.69 14.91
C MET A 83 2.20 18.62 14.54
N ASP A 84 1.56 19.26 15.53
CA ASP A 84 0.50 20.24 15.29
C ASP A 84 0.99 21.43 14.45
N LYS A 85 2.22 21.90 14.71
CA LYS A 85 2.80 23.00 13.94
C LYS A 85 3.16 22.57 12.51
N ILE A 86 3.74 21.39 12.33
CA ILE A 86 4.02 20.82 11.01
C ILE A 86 2.73 20.65 10.22
N THR A 87 1.69 20.14 10.84
CA THR A 87 0.37 19.98 10.20
C THR A 87 -0.25 21.33 9.83
N GLY A 88 -0.14 22.33 10.70
CA GLY A 88 -0.63 23.68 10.44
C GLY A 88 0.11 24.38 9.28
N VAL A 89 1.39 24.07 9.08
CA VAL A 89 2.22 24.59 7.98
C VAL A 89 1.83 23.97 6.64
N GLY A 90 1.44 22.70 6.63
CA GLY A 90 0.98 22.03 5.44
C GLY A 90 1.97 22.05 4.26
N ASP A 91 1.60 22.72 3.17
CA ASP A 91 2.40 22.77 1.94
C ASP A 91 3.64 23.69 2.04
N ASP A 92 3.77 24.49 3.11
CA ASP A 92 4.96 25.32 3.33
C ASP A 92 6.16 24.51 3.88
N ILE A 93 5.95 23.24 4.27
CA ILE A 93 7.07 22.37 4.66
C ILE A 93 7.93 22.07 3.43
N PRO A 94 9.26 22.37 3.47
CA PRO A 94 10.11 22.14 2.33
C PRO A 94 10.22 20.67 1.93
N VAL A 95 10.29 20.42 0.62
CA VAL A 95 10.55 19.08 0.06
C VAL A 95 11.78 18.41 0.69
N SER A 96 12.83 19.21 0.98
CA SER A 96 14.07 18.70 1.60
C SER A 96 13.88 18.15 3.00
N TRP A 97 12.93 18.70 3.77
CA TRP A 97 12.59 18.16 5.09
C TRP A 97 11.95 16.77 4.97
N TYR A 98 10.92 16.65 4.14
CA TYR A 98 10.26 15.36 3.88
C TYR A 98 11.22 14.33 3.28
N GLN A 99 12.08 14.77 2.34
CA GLN A 99 13.08 13.90 1.72
C GLN A 99 13.98 13.27 2.77
N LYS A 100 14.54 14.09 3.67
CA LYS A 100 15.45 13.59 4.70
C LYS A 100 14.75 12.65 5.69
N CYS A 101 13.51 12.97 6.09
CA CYS A 101 12.71 12.07 6.91
C CYS A 101 12.47 10.71 6.23
N LEU A 102 12.05 10.71 4.96
CA LEU A 102 11.77 9.49 4.21
C LEU A 102 13.03 8.64 4.00
N GLU A 103 14.18 9.27 3.69
CA GLU A 103 15.47 8.58 3.56
C GLU A 103 15.84 7.84 4.85
N GLU A 104 15.73 8.49 6.00
CA GLU A 104 16.11 7.88 7.28
C GLU A 104 15.09 6.85 7.78
N ILE A 105 13.78 7.14 7.64
CA ILE A 105 12.72 6.21 8.10
C ILE A 105 12.72 4.93 7.28
N SER A 106 13.07 5.01 5.99
CA SER A 106 13.06 3.86 5.07
C SER A 106 14.39 3.14 4.95
N SER A 107 15.47 3.64 5.55
CA SER A 107 16.77 2.99 5.49
C SER A 107 16.77 1.68 6.29
N GLU A 108 17.44 0.64 5.78
CA GLU A 108 17.56 -0.66 6.48
C GLU A 108 18.26 -0.53 7.85
N ASN A 109 19.18 0.43 7.95
CA ASN A 109 19.89 0.79 9.18
C ASN A 109 19.25 2.00 9.89
N GLY A 110 18.06 2.40 9.47
CA GLY A 110 17.37 3.57 10.01
C GLY A 110 17.19 3.48 11.51
N ASN A 111 17.48 4.57 12.20
CA ASN A 111 17.33 4.65 13.65
C ASN A 111 15.86 4.42 14.02
N ARG A 112 15.59 3.28 14.70
CA ARG A 112 14.25 2.93 15.16
C ARG A 112 13.69 3.92 16.19
N HIS A 113 14.58 4.70 16.80
CA HIS A 113 14.25 5.72 17.81
C HIS A 113 14.23 7.13 17.23
N LEU A 114 14.34 7.25 15.89
CA LEU A 114 14.31 8.54 15.22
C LEU A 114 13.12 9.38 15.68
N PHE A 115 13.40 10.59 16.15
CA PHE A 115 12.37 11.49 16.70
C PHE A 115 11.29 11.83 15.67
N GLU A 116 11.69 12.09 14.42
CA GLU A 116 10.80 12.41 13.31
C GLU A 116 9.96 11.22 12.81
N ARG A 117 10.29 10.00 13.24
CA ARG A 117 9.48 8.82 12.91
C ARG A 117 8.05 8.93 13.46
N ASP A 118 7.92 9.54 14.62
CA ASP A 118 6.63 9.74 15.31
C ASP A 118 6.01 11.11 14.99
N ILE A 119 6.64 11.88 14.10
CA ILE A 119 6.15 13.19 13.65
C ILE A 119 5.79 13.06 12.17
N SER A 120 4.59 12.57 11.88
CA SER A 120 4.07 12.51 10.52
C SER A 120 3.08 13.63 10.24
N PRO A 121 2.99 14.13 9.00
CA PRO A 121 1.90 15.02 8.63
C PRO A 121 0.57 14.27 8.71
N TYR A 122 -0.53 14.96 9.03
CA TYR A 122 -1.87 14.34 9.07
C TYR A 122 -2.46 14.11 7.67
N ARG A 123 -1.89 14.72 6.66
CA ARG A 123 -2.35 14.62 5.27
C ARG A 123 -1.19 14.60 4.29
N LEU A 124 -1.44 14.01 3.15
CA LEU A 124 -0.53 14.10 2.01
C LEU A 124 -0.51 15.53 1.48
N THR A 125 0.70 16.09 1.32
CA THR A 125 0.93 17.41 0.73
C THR A 125 1.65 17.26 -0.61
N GLU A 126 1.57 18.28 -1.47
CA GLU A 126 2.29 18.28 -2.75
C GLU A 126 3.80 18.11 -2.54
N ASN A 127 4.36 18.79 -1.52
CA ASN A 127 5.79 18.71 -1.20
C ASN A 127 6.19 17.32 -0.67
N LEU A 128 5.31 16.63 0.08
CA LEU A 128 5.55 15.25 0.49
C LEU A 128 5.52 14.30 -0.70
N CYS A 129 4.59 14.47 -1.65
CA CYS A 129 4.57 13.70 -2.89
C CYS A 129 5.86 13.90 -3.70
N LYS A 130 6.31 15.15 -3.87
CA LYS A 130 7.57 15.46 -4.55
C LYS A 130 8.76 14.81 -3.86
N ALA A 131 8.81 14.84 -2.53
CA ALA A 131 9.85 14.20 -1.75
C ALA A 131 9.84 12.68 -1.93
N PHE A 132 8.66 12.04 -1.88
CA PHE A 132 8.51 10.60 -2.09
C PHE A 132 9.09 10.16 -3.43
N PHE A 133 8.70 10.81 -4.52
CA PHE A 133 9.23 10.47 -5.84
C PHE A 133 10.72 10.83 -6.02
N LYS A 134 11.20 11.86 -5.32
CA LYS A 134 12.62 12.22 -5.34
C LYS A 134 13.50 11.18 -4.66
N VAL A 135 13.02 10.59 -3.55
CA VAL A 135 13.75 9.55 -2.81
C VAL A 135 13.65 8.19 -3.50
N PHE A 136 12.46 7.82 -3.95
CA PHE A 136 12.18 6.46 -4.39
C PHE A 136 12.09 6.30 -5.90
N GLY A 137 12.03 7.40 -6.65
CA GLY A 137 11.93 7.41 -8.11
C GLY A 137 10.49 7.51 -8.60
N SER A 138 10.32 7.88 -9.88
CA SER A 138 9.01 8.16 -10.50
C SER A 138 8.09 6.94 -10.63
N LYS A 139 8.62 5.73 -10.55
CA LYS A 139 7.85 4.47 -10.57
C LYS A 139 7.55 3.92 -9.18
N ALA A 140 7.84 4.67 -8.13
CA ALA A 140 7.56 4.27 -6.77
C ALA A 140 6.06 4.19 -6.51
N VAL A 141 5.63 3.14 -5.81
CA VAL A 141 4.26 2.92 -5.33
C VAL A 141 4.29 2.53 -3.87
N VAL A 142 3.31 2.96 -3.10
CA VAL A 142 3.30 2.70 -1.66
C VAL A 142 2.91 1.24 -1.39
N SER A 143 3.79 0.50 -0.71
CA SER A 143 3.53 -0.87 -0.27
C SER A 143 2.89 -0.90 1.11
N GLN A 144 1.97 -1.85 1.31
CA GLN A 144 1.38 -2.16 2.60
C GLN A 144 2.06 -3.35 3.29
N GLY A 145 3.19 -3.85 2.71
CA GLY A 145 3.98 -4.95 3.27
C GLY A 145 3.50 -6.34 2.88
N ASN A 146 2.72 -6.47 1.80
CA ASN A 146 2.37 -7.77 1.25
C ASN A 146 3.41 -8.16 0.17
N ALA A 147 4.30 -9.09 0.51
CA ALA A 147 5.41 -9.48 -0.35
C ALA A 147 4.97 -9.97 -1.73
N HIS A 148 3.88 -10.73 -1.82
CA HIS A 148 3.37 -11.24 -3.10
C HIS A 148 2.85 -10.11 -4.00
N LYS A 149 2.06 -9.20 -3.44
CA LYS A 149 1.57 -8.04 -4.20
C LYS A 149 2.70 -7.11 -4.61
N ASP A 150 3.71 -6.96 -3.77
CA ASP A 150 4.90 -6.17 -4.08
C ASP A 150 5.70 -6.78 -5.24
N GLN A 151 5.83 -8.10 -5.29
CA GLN A 151 6.46 -8.81 -6.42
C GLN A 151 5.68 -8.62 -7.72
N LEU A 152 4.34 -8.69 -7.69
CA LEU A 152 3.50 -8.41 -8.86
C LEU A 152 3.70 -6.97 -9.36
N ALA A 153 3.68 -5.99 -8.46
CA ALA A 153 3.93 -4.61 -8.82
C ALA A 153 5.33 -4.41 -9.44
N ALA A 154 6.35 -5.11 -8.91
CA ALA A 154 7.70 -5.09 -9.45
C ALA A 154 7.77 -5.70 -10.86
N ARG A 155 7.09 -6.83 -11.13
CA ARG A 155 6.97 -7.43 -12.47
C ARG A 155 6.32 -6.46 -13.46
N LEU A 156 5.37 -5.65 -13.03
CA LEU A 156 4.75 -4.59 -13.84
C LEU A 156 5.65 -3.36 -14.04
N GLY A 157 6.89 -3.39 -13.54
CA GLY A 157 7.89 -2.33 -13.68
C GLY A 157 7.74 -1.18 -12.70
N PHE A 158 6.97 -1.35 -11.63
CA PHE A 158 6.87 -0.41 -10.52
C PHE A 158 7.86 -0.76 -9.42
N ARG A 159 8.12 0.20 -8.52
CA ARG A 159 8.98 0.02 -7.36
C ARG A 159 8.12 0.08 -6.09
N PRO A 160 7.75 -1.05 -5.48
CA PRO A 160 7.06 -1.05 -4.19
C PRO A 160 7.96 -0.47 -3.10
N VAL A 161 7.43 0.45 -2.32
CA VAL A 161 8.14 1.10 -1.23
C VAL A 161 7.38 0.89 0.07
N TYR A 162 7.95 0.10 0.96
CA TYR A 162 7.43 -0.10 2.30
C TYR A 162 8.05 0.91 3.26
N ILE A 163 7.20 1.69 3.92
CA ILE A 163 7.61 2.63 4.96
C ILE A 163 7.37 1.98 6.34
N PRO A 164 8.42 1.72 7.14
CA PRO A 164 8.28 1.03 8.43
C PRO A 164 7.44 1.78 9.46
N SER A 165 7.40 3.12 9.42
CA SER A 165 6.52 3.91 10.28
C SER A 165 5.06 3.80 9.84
N TYR A 166 4.18 3.41 10.78
CA TYR A 166 2.75 3.26 10.52
C TYR A 166 2.13 4.59 10.09
N ASP A 167 2.39 5.68 10.82
CA ASP A 167 1.77 6.98 10.58
C ASP A 167 2.18 7.57 9.23
N TRP A 168 3.46 7.52 8.89
CA TRP A 168 3.95 7.94 7.58
C TRP A 168 3.34 7.09 6.46
N ARG A 169 3.31 5.77 6.62
CA ARG A 169 2.70 4.88 5.64
C ARG A 169 1.22 5.14 5.48
N TRP A 170 0.51 5.40 6.58
CA TRP A 170 -0.91 5.73 6.55
C TRP A 170 -1.19 6.99 5.72
N VAL A 171 -0.45 8.08 5.96
CA VAL A 171 -0.59 9.35 5.20
C VAL A 171 -0.31 9.13 3.71
N LEU A 172 0.77 8.40 3.38
CA LEU A 172 1.14 8.12 2.00
C LEU A 172 0.12 7.22 1.29
N SER A 173 -0.50 6.27 2.01
CA SER A 173 -1.47 5.32 1.45
C SER A 173 -2.88 5.90 1.28
N ASN A 174 -3.26 6.88 2.11
CA ASN A 174 -4.61 7.47 2.08
C ASN A 174 -4.68 8.79 1.30
N GLY A 175 -3.58 9.20 0.68
CA GLY A 175 -3.53 10.33 -0.24
C GLY A 175 -3.62 9.90 -1.70
N ASP A 176 -3.25 10.83 -2.60
CA ASP A 176 -3.30 10.60 -4.05
C ASP A 176 -2.10 9.80 -4.60
N LEU A 177 -1.22 9.27 -3.73
CA LEU A 177 -0.15 8.39 -4.16
C LEU A 177 -0.68 7.01 -4.53
N LEU A 178 -0.20 6.50 -5.66
CA LEU A 178 -0.56 5.17 -6.10
C LEU A 178 -0.05 4.11 -5.11
N THR A 179 -0.97 3.31 -4.59
CA THR A 179 -0.63 2.16 -3.74
C THR A 179 -0.51 0.89 -4.58
N VAL A 180 0.25 -0.10 -4.10
CA VAL A 180 0.32 -1.42 -4.75
C VAL A 180 -1.08 -2.02 -4.91
N GLN A 181 -1.94 -1.89 -3.91
CA GLN A 181 -3.30 -2.44 -3.98
C GLN A 181 -4.15 -1.74 -5.06
N ALA A 182 -4.10 -0.42 -5.15
CA ALA A 182 -4.82 0.33 -6.19
C ALA A 182 -4.28 0.00 -7.59
N LEU A 183 -2.95 -0.06 -7.74
CA LEU A 183 -2.29 -0.45 -8.98
C LEU A 183 -2.78 -1.80 -9.49
N LEU A 184 -2.82 -2.83 -8.62
CA LEU A 184 -3.21 -4.17 -9.02
C LEU A 184 -4.71 -4.29 -9.28
N LYS A 185 -5.55 -3.53 -8.55
CA LYS A 185 -7.00 -3.53 -8.75
C LYS A 185 -7.42 -3.04 -10.15
N GLU A 186 -6.64 -2.14 -10.73
CA GLU A 186 -6.91 -1.59 -12.07
C GLU A 186 -6.32 -2.45 -13.21
N ARG A 187 -5.59 -3.52 -12.89
CA ARG A 187 -4.95 -4.36 -13.91
C ARG A 187 -5.80 -5.57 -14.25
N PRO A 188 -5.86 -5.95 -15.54
CA PRO A 188 -6.50 -7.17 -15.95
C PRO A 188 -5.80 -8.39 -15.33
N LEU A 189 -6.56 -9.44 -15.04
CA LEU A 189 -6.03 -10.65 -14.42
C LEU A 189 -5.00 -11.33 -15.33
N SER A 190 -5.20 -11.25 -16.65
CA SER A 190 -4.23 -11.71 -17.67
C SER A 190 -2.83 -11.10 -17.53
N ALA A 191 -2.72 -9.89 -17.00
CA ALA A 191 -1.42 -9.24 -16.75
C ALA A 191 -0.80 -9.61 -15.38
N LEU A 192 -1.58 -10.19 -14.49
CA LEU A 192 -1.15 -10.55 -13.12
C LEU A 192 -0.82 -12.03 -12.98
N THR A 193 -1.25 -12.87 -13.95
CA THR A 193 -1.08 -14.32 -13.91
C THR A 193 -0.12 -14.80 -14.99
N GLU A 194 0.52 -15.93 -14.75
CA GLU A 194 1.39 -16.62 -15.70
C GLU A 194 0.63 -17.81 -16.29
N LYS A 195 0.58 -17.91 -17.64
CA LYS A 195 -0.02 -19.06 -18.32
C LYS A 195 0.75 -20.33 -17.96
N ALA A 196 0.03 -21.43 -17.77
CA ALA A 196 0.61 -22.72 -17.52
C ALA A 196 1.02 -23.41 -18.82
N ASP A 197 2.15 -24.13 -18.78
CA ASP A 197 2.57 -25.06 -19.84
C ASP A 197 2.04 -26.46 -19.47
N LEU A 198 0.92 -26.85 -20.11
CA LEU A 198 0.21 -28.07 -19.76
C LEU A 198 0.91 -29.32 -20.32
N PHE A 199 0.99 -30.36 -19.51
CA PHE A 199 1.31 -31.71 -19.96
C PHE A 199 0.19 -32.27 -20.86
N GLU A 200 0.50 -33.24 -21.71
CA GLU A 200 -0.49 -33.81 -22.63
C GLU A 200 -1.72 -34.36 -21.89
N TYR A 201 -1.54 -35.09 -20.78
CA TYR A 201 -2.65 -35.59 -20.00
C TYR A 201 -3.56 -34.48 -19.43
N GLN A 202 -2.98 -33.33 -19.06
CA GLN A 202 -3.74 -32.17 -18.59
C GLN A 202 -4.54 -31.53 -19.74
N LYS A 203 -4.00 -31.50 -20.92
CA LYS A 203 -4.73 -31.03 -22.11
C LYS A 203 -5.93 -31.92 -22.40
N ASP A 204 -5.74 -33.26 -22.32
CA ASP A 204 -6.83 -34.23 -22.49
C ASP A 204 -7.92 -34.06 -21.43
N VAL A 205 -7.52 -33.87 -20.16
CA VAL A 205 -8.45 -33.59 -19.05
C VAL A 205 -9.21 -32.29 -19.30
N LEU A 206 -8.52 -31.22 -19.72
CA LEU A 206 -9.12 -29.92 -20.00
C LEU A 206 -10.18 -30.01 -21.10
N VAL A 207 -9.82 -30.60 -22.26
CA VAL A 207 -10.74 -30.77 -23.39
C VAL A 207 -11.97 -31.55 -22.94
N ARG A 208 -11.78 -32.70 -22.28
CA ARG A 208 -12.87 -33.53 -21.81
C ARG A 208 -13.77 -32.86 -20.78
N ALA A 209 -13.19 -32.08 -19.88
CA ALA A 209 -13.95 -31.31 -18.86
C ALA A 209 -14.80 -30.20 -19.51
N ILE A 210 -14.25 -29.48 -20.48
CA ILE A 210 -14.98 -28.48 -21.29
C ILE A 210 -16.15 -29.14 -22.04
N GLU A 211 -15.89 -30.23 -22.78
CA GLU A 211 -16.92 -30.96 -23.51
C GLU A 211 -18.07 -31.42 -22.60
N LEU A 212 -17.75 -31.95 -21.42
CA LEU A 212 -18.76 -32.37 -20.46
C LEU A 212 -19.61 -31.21 -19.97
N VAL A 213 -18.96 -30.09 -19.60
CA VAL A 213 -19.68 -28.89 -19.10
C VAL A 213 -20.53 -28.29 -20.21
N GLU A 214 -20.02 -28.11 -21.41
CA GLU A 214 -20.78 -27.54 -22.55
C GLU A 214 -21.95 -28.40 -22.96
N LYS A 215 -21.75 -29.73 -23.02
CA LYS A 215 -22.80 -30.68 -23.34
C LYS A 215 -23.97 -30.65 -22.39
N HIS A 216 -23.68 -30.64 -21.10
CA HIS A 216 -24.71 -30.73 -20.06
C HIS A 216 -25.24 -29.38 -19.59
N TYR A 217 -24.43 -28.31 -19.67
CA TYR A 217 -24.85 -26.97 -19.28
C TYR A 217 -25.39 -26.13 -20.43
N HIS A 218 -25.21 -26.60 -21.68
CA HIS A 218 -25.64 -25.93 -22.91
C HIS A 218 -25.18 -24.47 -23.00
N ALA A 219 -23.96 -24.19 -22.54
CA ALA A 219 -23.35 -22.87 -22.59
C ALA A 219 -21.85 -22.98 -22.87
N PRO A 220 -21.29 -22.10 -23.72
CA PRO A 220 -19.87 -22.11 -24.00
C PRO A 220 -19.08 -21.77 -22.72
N VAL A 221 -18.03 -22.56 -22.48
CA VAL A 221 -17.08 -22.34 -21.39
C VAL A 221 -16.08 -21.24 -21.76
N GLU A 222 -15.65 -21.25 -23.02
CA GLU A 222 -14.64 -20.30 -23.51
C GLU A 222 -15.10 -18.83 -23.50
N PRO A 223 -14.18 -17.86 -23.34
CA PRO A 223 -12.73 -18.07 -23.20
C PRO A 223 -12.34 -18.59 -21.81
N LEU A 224 -11.43 -19.57 -21.80
CA LEU A 224 -10.84 -20.15 -20.60
C LEU A 224 -9.30 -20.11 -20.72
N VAL A 225 -8.63 -19.72 -19.63
CA VAL A 225 -7.17 -19.64 -19.53
C VAL A 225 -6.69 -20.46 -18.33
N VAL A 226 -5.72 -21.33 -18.58
CA VAL A 226 -5.06 -22.08 -17.50
C VAL A 226 -3.81 -21.33 -17.07
N VAL A 227 -3.67 -21.12 -15.76
CA VAL A 227 -2.57 -20.38 -15.14
C VAL A 227 -1.85 -21.24 -14.09
N LYS A 228 -0.59 -20.90 -13.81
CA LYS A 228 0.21 -21.62 -12.80
C LYS A 228 -0.35 -21.44 -11.39
N SER A 229 -0.77 -20.23 -11.05
CA SER A 229 -1.36 -19.91 -9.76
C SER A 229 -2.27 -18.67 -9.88
N LEU A 230 -3.26 -18.60 -9.00
CA LEU A 230 -4.09 -17.43 -8.74
C LEU A 230 -3.78 -16.79 -7.36
N ASP A 231 -2.97 -17.45 -6.53
CA ASP A 231 -2.72 -17.02 -5.15
C ASP A 231 -2.10 -15.63 -5.07
N GLU A 232 -1.25 -15.27 -6.05
CA GLU A 232 -0.59 -13.96 -6.10
C GLU A 232 -1.59 -12.83 -6.43
N ALA A 233 -2.53 -13.10 -7.33
CA ALA A 233 -3.48 -12.10 -7.82
C ALA A 233 -4.75 -12.00 -6.96
N MET A 234 -5.13 -13.07 -6.29
CA MET A 234 -6.39 -13.19 -5.55
C MET A 234 -6.16 -13.54 -4.07
N ALA A 235 -6.43 -14.78 -3.70
CA ALA A 235 -6.26 -15.32 -2.35
C ALA A 235 -5.64 -16.71 -2.42
N GLU A 236 -4.95 -17.10 -1.36
CA GLU A 236 -4.36 -18.43 -1.27
C GLU A 236 -5.44 -19.52 -1.38
N GLY A 237 -5.16 -20.52 -2.20
CA GLY A 237 -6.02 -21.66 -2.40
C GLY A 237 -7.14 -21.50 -3.42
N VAL A 238 -7.26 -20.37 -4.08
CA VAL A 238 -8.21 -20.18 -5.19
C VAL A 238 -7.85 -21.13 -6.35
N ARG A 239 -8.82 -21.97 -6.75
CA ARG A 239 -8.63 -22.95 -7.81
C ARG A 239 -9.10 -22.47 -9.17
N GLY A 240 -10.08 -21.57 -9.21
CA GLY A 240 -10.61 -20.94 -10.41
C GLY A 240 -11.26 -19.61 -10.10
N THR A 241 -11.51 -18.81 -11.14
CA THR A 241 -12.27 -17.56 -11.05
C THR A 241 -12.78 -17.12 -12.40
N TYR A 242 -14.00 -16.60 -12.44
CA TYR A 242 -14.52 -15.87 -13.58
C TYR A 242 -14.21 -14.39 -13.45
N ASN A 243 -13.42 -13.86 -14.37
CA ASN A 243 -13.14 -12.42 -14.44
C ASN A 243 -14.15 -11.73 -15.35
N ARG A 244 -15.05 -10.94 -14.77
CA ARG A 244 -16.11 -10.21 -15.51
C ARG A 244 -15.56 -9.14 -16.44
N GLN A 245 -14.42 -8.51 -16.11
CA GLN A 245 -13.84 -7.45 -16.95
C GLN A 245 -13.28 -7.99 -18.26
N GLU A 246 -12.72 -9.20 -18.21
CA GLU A 246 -12.12 -9.87 -19.37
C GLU A 246 -13.05 -10.91 -20.00
N ASP A 247 -14.24 -11.13 -19.41
CA ASP A 247 -15.19 -12.20 -19.78
C ASP A 247 -14.52 -13.58 -19.91
N THR A 248 -13.57 -13.87 -19.01
CA THR A 248 -12.68 -15.03 -19.12
C THR A 248 -12.69 -15.82 -17.82
N ILE A 249 -12.74 -17.14 -17.95
CA ILE A 249 -12.56 -18.09 -16.85
C ILE A 249 -11.06 -18.38 -16.71
N TYR A 250 -10.53 -18.26 -15.49
CA TYR A 250 -9.17 -18.64 -15.13
C TYR A 250 -9.21 -19.85 -14.22
N ILE A 251 -8.41 -20.88 -14.50
CA ILE A 251 -8.25 -22.03 -13.62
C ILE A 251 -6.77 -22.33 -13.39
N VAL A 252 -6.43 -22.86 -12.22
CA VAL A 252 -5.05 -23.23 -11.87
C VAL A 252 -4.74 -24.60 -12.47
N GLU A 253 -3.52 -24.78 -13.04
CA GLU A 253 -3.09 -26.00 -13.72
C GLU A 253 -3.30 -27.28 -12.89
N ARG A 254 -3.08 -27.23 -11.57
CA ARG A 254 -3.28 -28.37 -10.67
C ARG A 254 -4.73 -28.91 -10.62
N VAL A 255 -5.70 -28.08 -11.06
CA VAL A 255 -7.11 -28.53 -11.19
C VAL A 255 -7.24 -29.60 -12.27
N LEU A 256 -6.33 -29.62 -13.24
CA LEU A 256 -6.31 -30.57 -14.36
C LEU A 256 -5.60 -31.90 -14.03
N ASP A 257 -5.16 -32.09 -12.80
CA ASP A 257 -4.60 -33.39 -12.38
C ASP A 257 -5.68 -34.44 -12.15
N ASP A 258 -6.95 -34.00 -11.99
CA ASP A 258 -8.11 -34.85 -11.82
C ASP A 258 -9.32 -34.33 -12.61
N LEU A 259 -9.99 -35.22 -13.37
CA LEU A 259 -11.12 -34.85 -14.22
C LEU A 259 -12.34 -34.37 -13.42
N GLU A 260 -12.63 -34.98 -12.28
CA GLU A 260 -13.77 -34.60 -11.43
C GLU A 260 -13.58 -33.17 -10.91
N THR A 261 -12.40 -32.88 -10.36
CA THR A 261 -12.01 -31.56 -9.91
C THR A 261 -12.06 -30.52 -11.03
N ALA A 262 -11.58 -30.88 -12.22
CA ALA A 262 -11.62 -30.00 -13.38
C ALA A 262 -13.06 -29.63 -13.76
N VAL A 263 -13.94 -30.62 -13.84
CA VAL A 263 -15.36 -30.41 -14.15
C VAL A 263 -16.03 -29.56 -13.07
N GLU A 264 -15.78 -29.85 -11.78
CA GLU A 264 -16.32 -29.07 -10.66
C GLU A 264 -15.97 -27.59 -10.79
N VAL A 265 -14.68 -27.27 -10.93
CA VAL A 265 -14.19 -25.88 -10.98
C VAL A 265 -14.67 -25.16 -12.24
N ILE A 266 -14.53 -25.77 -13.42
CA ILE A 266 -14.96 -25.17 -14.69
C ILE A 266 -16.46 -24.92 -14.67
N LEU A 267 -17.25 -25.83 -14.15
CA LEU A 267 -18.69 -25.69 -14.03
C LEU A 267 -19.06 -24.53 -13.09
N HIS A 268 -18.43 -24.47 -11.92
CA HIS A 268 -18.63 -23.41 -10.95
C HIS A 268 -18.40 -22.01 -11.58
N GLU A 269 -17.27 -21.81 -12.25
CA GLU A 269 -16.93 -20.54 -12.89
C GLU A 269 -17.84 -20.25 -14.11
N THR A 270 -18.30 -21.27 -14.82
CA THR A 270 -19.29 -21.11 -15.89
C THR A 270 -20.64 -20.64 -15.35
N VAL A 271 -21.04 -21.08 -14.17
CA VAL A 271 -22.24 -20.57 -13.49
C VAL A 271 -22.10 -19.09 -13.16
N HIS A 272 -20.94 -18.65 -12.65
CA HIS A 272 -20.66 -17.22 -12.46
C HIS A 272 -20.73 -16.44 -13.76
N LYS A 273 -20.09 -16.93 -14.81
CA LYS A 273 -20.11 -16.31 -16.15
C LYS A 273 -21.53 -16.12 -16.67
N ARG A 274 -22.37 -17.12 -16.54
CA ARG A 274 -23.73 -17.11 -17.05
C ARG A 274 -24.72 -16.33 -16.20
N SER A 275 -24.65 -16.46 -14.88
CA SER A 275 -25.59 -15.83 -13.95
C SER A 275 -25.24 -14.37 -13.66
N GLY A 276 -23.97 -13.99 -13.80
CA GLY A 276 -23.46 -12.72 -13.32
C GLY A 276 -23.56 -12.55 -11.79
N ALA A 277 -23.82 -13.62 -11.06
CA ALA A 277 -24.08 -13.61 -9.63
C ALA A 277 -22.81 -13.94 -8.83
N ASP A 278 -22.70 -13.44 -7.60
CA ASP A 278 -21.63 -13.78 -6.67
C ASP A 278 -21.97 -15.06 -5.91
N ASP A 279 -20.95 -15.74 -5.37
CA ASP A 279 -21.07 -16.90 -4.51
C ASP A 279 -22.12 -16.69 -3.42
N LEU A 280 -22.83 -17.76 -3.09
CA LEU A 280 -23.88 -17.79 -2.05
C LEU A 280 -25.05 -16.82 -2.29
N SER A 281 -25.09 -16.11 -3.41
CA SER A 281 -26.23 -15.27 -3.74
C SER A 281 -27.43 -16.15 -4.16
N PRO A 282 -28.69 -15.69 -3.94
CA PRO A 282 -29.86 -16.41 -4.42
C PRO A 282 -29.84 -16.64 -5.95
N GLY A 283 -29.24 -15.75 -6.70
CA GLY A 283 -29.08 -15.86 -8.15
C GLY A 283 -28.15 -17.01 -8.54
N PHE A 284 -27.02 -17.15 -7.84
CA PHE A 284 -26.08 -18.23 -8.06
C PHE A 284 -26.68 -19.59 -7.68
N GLN A 285 -27.29 -19.69 -6.49
CA GLN A 285 -27.97 -20.91 -6.05
C GLN A 285 -29.05 -21.36 -7.04
N LYS A 286 -29.90 -20.43 -7.48
CA LYS A 286 -30.93 -20.73 -8.48
C LYS A 286 -30.33 -21.24 -9.80
N ALA A 287 -29.20 -20.72 -10.22
CA ALA A 287 -28.51 -21.20 -11.43
C ALA A 287 -27.95 -22.60 -11.23
N GLN A 288 -27.38 -22.92 -10.07
CA GLN A 288 -26.91 -24.25 -9.71
C GLN A 288 -28.06 -25.26 -9.59
N ASP A 289 -29.17 -24.91 -8.93
CA ASP A 289 -30.34 -25.77 -8.79
C ASP A 289 -30.96 -26.11 -10.16
N LYS A 290 -31.02 -25.13 -11.06
CA LYS A 290 -31.50 -25.34 -12.41
C LYS A 290 -30.62 -26.29 -13.21
N LEU A 291 -29.29 -26.18 -13.01
CA LEU A 291 -28.33 -27.09 -13.60
C LEU A 291 -28.50 -28.52 -13.06
N ALA A 292 -28.55 -28.67 -11.73
CA ALA A 292 -28.75 -29.98 -11.09
C ALA A 292 -30.04 -30.64 -11.57
N ALA A 293 -31.15 -29.91 -11.61
CA ALA A 293 -32.42 -30.41 -12.13
C ALA A 293 -32.31 -30.83 -13.59
N GLY A 294 -31.63 -30.05 -14.43
CA GLY A 294 -31.39 -30.39 -15.83
C GLY A 294 -30.62 -31.68 -16.01
N LEU A 295 -29.54 -31.88 -15.24
CA LEU A 295 -28.72 -33.11 -15.24
C LEU A 295 -29.51 -34.32 -14.80
N LEU A 296 -30.33 -34.19 -13.74
CA LEU A 296 -31.18 -35.28 -13.26
C LEU A 296 -32.20 -35.74 -14.31
N LEU A 297 -32.83 -34.78 -14.98
CA LEU A 297 -33.78 -35.06 -16.05
C LEU A 297 -33.10 -35.78 -17.28
N GLU A 298 -31.87 -35.37 -17.58
CA GLU A 298 -31.11 -36.02 -18.66
C GLU A 298 -30.66 -37.44 -18.31
N LEU A 299 -30.22 -37.65 -17.06
CA LEU A 299 -29.83 -38.97 -16.58
C LEU A 299 -31.04 -39.93 -16.40
N SER A 300 -32.22 -39.40 -16.09
CA SER A 300 -33.46 -40.21 -16.03
C SER A 300 -34.01 -40.57 -17.43
N GLY A 301 -33.56 -39.97 -18.47
CA GLY A 301 -34.09 -40.15 -19.79
C GLY A 301 -35.45 -39.41 -20.03
N ASP A 302 -35.83 -38.52 -19.11
CA ASP A 302 -37.09 -37.80 -19.13
C ASP A 302 -37.03 -36.45 -19.86
N ARG A 303 -35.89 -36.11 -20.45
CA ARG A 303 -35.78 -34.96 -21.39
C ARG A 303 -36.31 -35.37 -22.76
N PRO A 304 -37.28 -34.62 -23.29
CA PRO A 304 -37.78 -34.83 -24.62
C PRO A 304 -36.73 -34.53 -25.73
#